data_2aebb0822112f1276f237ff3079225ac
#
_entry.id   2aebb0822112f1276f237ff3079225ac
#
_cell.length_a   1.000
_cell.length_b   1.000
_cell.length_c   1.000
_cell.angle_alpha   90.00
_cell.angle_beta   90.00
_cell.angle_gamma   90.00
#
_symmetry.space_group_name_H-M   'P 1'
#
loop_
_entity.id
_entity.type
_entity.pdbx_description
1 polymer ?
#
loop_
_entity_poly.entity_id
_entity_poly.type
_entity_poly.pdbx_seq_one_letter_code
_entity_poly.pdbx_strand_id
1 'polypeptide(L)'
;MNLKTAIALTSMCREMLFHIQLNSIILIDHFPYVVSCVSCFSMVLQSLGFYNSNKVLVSGLSSLNSQFFNINLDGCQNTRLEGVKISAPENSPNTDGIHVQSSSGITITNSHIGTGDDCISLGPGCSNMWVENINCGPGHGIRYQNRKLIKSP
;
A
#
# COMPACT_ATOMS: atom_id res chain seq x y z
N MET A 1 12.74 5.93 -26.20
CA MET A 1 11.58 6.82 -25.95
C MET A 1 10.64 6.05 -25.04
N ASN A 2 10.71 6.34 -23.72
CA ASN A 2 10.02 5.52 -22.71
C ASN A 2 8.58 5.96 -22.59
N LEU A 3 7.69 5.06 -22.94
CA LEU A 3 6.24 5.27 -22.81
C LEU A 3 5.87 5.14 -21.34
N LYS A 4 5.68 6.26 -20.65
CA LYS A 4 5.11 6.27 -19.30
C LYS A 4 3.60 6.06 -19.44
N THR A 5 3.14 4.90 -19.06
CA THR A 5 1.71 4.62 -19.06
C THR A 5 1.12 5.15 -17.76
N ALA A 6 0.43 6.28 -17.84
CA ALA A 6 -0.41 6.75 -16.75
C ALA A 6 -1.73 5.98 -16.80
N ILE A 7 -1.99 5.14 -15.83
CA ILE A 7 -3.29 4.46 -15.70
C ILE A 7 -4.18 5.35 -14.85
N ALA A 8 -5.08 6.05 -15.50
CA ALA A 8 -6.22 6.65 -14.83
C ALA A 8 -7.24 5.54 -14.57
N LEU A 9 -7.33 5.08 -13.33
CA LEU A 9 -8.40 4.18 -12.89
C LEU A 9 -9.70 4.98 -12.76
N THR A 10 -10.32 5.28 -13.90
CA THR A 10 -11.64 5.88 -13.93
C THR A 10 -12.68 4.79 -14.16
N SER A 11 -13.68 4.75 -13.29
CA SER A 11 -15.05 4.30 -13.55
C SER A 11 -15.47 2.84 -13.36
N MET A 12 -14.69 1.91 -12.87
CA MET A 12 -15.18 0.53 -12.72
C MET A 12 -15.60 0.08 -11.31
N CYS A 13 -15.46 0.91 -10.28
CA CYS A 13 -15.88 0.55 -8.92
C CYS A 13 -17.03 1.44 -8.43
N ARG A 14 -18.18 1.41 -9.12
CA ARG A 14 -19.31 2.29 -8.79
C ARG A 14 -20.29 1.74 -7.73
N GLU A 15 -20.11 0.53 -7.24
CA GLU A 15 -21.11 -0.12 -6.38
C GLU A 15 -20.63 -0.66 -5.03
N MET A 16 -19.41 -0.35 -4.61
CA MET A 16 -19.03 -0.62 -3.22
C MET A 16 -18.47 0.64 -2.55
N LEU A 17 -18.81 0.83 -1.29
CA LEU A 17 -18.53 1.98 -0.40
C LEU A 17 -17.04 2.32 -0.19
N PHE A 18 -16.19 2.08 -1.17
CA PHE A 18 -14.77 2.36 -1.14
C PHE A 18 -14.45 3.55 -2.06
N HIS A 19 -13.98 4.63 -1.49
CA HIS A 19 -13.58 5.80 -2.25
C HIS A 19 -12.06 5.87 -2.34
N ILE A 20 -11.51 5.44 -3.49
CA ILE A 20 -10.19 5.91 -3.91
C ILE A 20 -10.42 7.23 -4.65
N GLN A 21 -10.05 8.32 -4.04
CA GLN A 21 -10.19 9.65 -4.66
C GLN A 21 -8.94 9.94 -5.49
N LEU A 22 -9.10 9.90 -6.80
CA LEU A 22 -8.02 10.00 -7.78
C LEU A 22 -7.74 11.45 -8.19
N ASN A 23 -7.03 12.20 -7.35
CA ASN A 23 -6.12 13.26 -7.81
C ASN A 23 -4.67 12.75 -7.78
N SER A 24 -4.49 11.47 -8.06
CA SER A 24 -3.27 10.72 -7.77
C SER A 24 -2.54 10.35 -9.04
N ILE A 25 -1.23 10.41 -9.02
CA ILE A 25 -0.37 9.93 -10.10
C ILE A 25 0.13 8.54 -9.70
N ILE A 26 -0.23 7.53 -10.48
CA ILE A 26 0.35 6.19 -10.38
C ILE A 26 1.15 5.96 -11.65
N LEU A 27 2.47 5.87 -11.51
CA LEU A 27 3.38 5.56 -12.61
C LEU A 27 4.02 4.20 -12.35
N ILE A 28 3.96 3.32 -13.32
CA ILE A 28 4.57 1.99 -13.25
C ILE A 28 5.39 1.78 -14.53
N ASP A 29 6.67 1.48 -14.38
CA ASP A 29 7.62 1.42 -15.51
C ASP A 29 7.74 0.00 -16.08
N HIS A 30 7.34 -1.04 -15.35
CA HIS A 30 7.41 -2.42 -15.82
C HIS A 30 6.31 -3.28 -15.20
N PHE A 31 5.50 -3.91 -16.05
CA PHE A 31 4.41 -4.79 -15.68
C PHE A 31 4.78 -6.28 -15.87
N PRO A 32 4.44 -7.16 -14.93
CA PRO A 32 3.72 -8.34 -15.35
C PRO A 32 2.27 -8.44 -14.89
N TYR A 33 1.85 -7.85 -13.78
CA TYR A 33 0.45 -7.90 -13.38
C TYR A 33 0.04 -6.68 -12.54
N VAL A 34 -0.93 -5.94 -13.02
CA VAL A 34 -1.58 -4.85 -12.32
C VAL A 34 -2.97 -5.25 -11.91
N VAL A 35 -3.22 -4.96 -10.65
CA VAL A 35 -4.47 -4.53 -10.08
C VAL A 35 -5.58 -5.55 -10.03
N SER A 36 -5.78 -6.01 -8.88
CA SER A 36 -7.12 -6.29 -8.44
C SER A 36 -7.74 -5.02 -7.86
N CYS A 37 -8.37 -4.21 -8.71
CA CYS A 37 -9.55 -3.52 -8.25
C CYS A 37 -10.59 -4.63 -8.08
N VAL A 38 -10.91 -4.95 -6.85
CA VAL A 38 -11.72 -6.12 -6.51
C VAL A 38 -13.10 -5.98 -7.11
N SER A 39 -13.37 -6.78 -8.11
CA SER A 39 -14.71 -7.20 -8.42
C SER A 39 -14.75 -8.72 -8.40
N CYS A 40 -15.51 -9.24 -7.46
CA CYS A 40 -16.07 -10.58 -7.47
C CYS A 40 -15.12 -11.76 -7.46
N PHE A 41 -15.13 -12.46 -6.32
CA PHE A 41 -14.75 -13.87 -6.23
C PHE A 41 -13.27 -14.17 -5.97
N SER A 42 -12.72 -13.64 -4.90
CA SER A 42 -11.76 -14.36 -4.06
C SER A 42 -11.19 -13.44 -2.96
N MET A 43 -11.61 -13.59 -1.78
CA MET A 43 -11.02 -13.43 -0.44
C MET A 43 -9.82 -12.47 -0.19
N VAL A 44 -9.61 -11.41 -0.95
CA VAL A 44 -8.65 -10.38 -0.57
C VAL A 44 -9.29 -9.00 -0.71
N LEU A 45 -9.81 -8.51 0.39
CA LEU A 45 -10.59 -7.26 0.48
C LEU A 45 -9.71 -6.01 0.63
N GLN A 46 -8.55 -5.96 -0.02
CA GLN A 46 -7.67 -4.80 -0.02
C GLN A 46 -8.10 -3.76 -1.05
N SER A 47 -7.88 -2.47 -0.76
CA SER A 47 -8.28 -1.41 -1.69
C SER A 47 -7.36 -1.29 -2.89
N LEU A 48 -6.04 -1.43 -2.69
CA LEU A 48 -5.04 -1.33 -3.77
C LEU A 48 -3.90 -2.32 -3.54
N GLY A 49 -3.61 -3.17 -4.51
CA GLY A 49 -2.53 -4.15 -4.44
C GLY A 49 -1.55 -4.05 -5.61
N PHE A 50 -0.27 -4.13 -5.32
CA PHE A 50 0.80 -4.28 -6.30
C PHE A 50 1.53 -5.60 -6.04
N TYR A 51 1.67 -6.41 -7.07
CA TYR A 51 2.28 -7.73 -6.99
C TYR A 51 3.42 -7.85 -7.99
N ASN A 52 4.58 -8.30 -7.52
CA ASN A 52 5.77 -8.53 -8.36
C ASN A 52 6.09 -7.36 -9.30
N SER A 53 5.83 -6.14 -8.82
CA SER A 53 5.96 -4.92 -9.63
C SER A 53 7.29 -4.22 -9.36
N ASN A 54 7.80 -3.52 -10.37
CA ASN A 54 9.07 -2.80 -10.26
C ASN A 54 8.90 -1.33 -10.68
N LYS A 55 9.60 -0.44 -9.95
CA LYS A 55 9.57 1.01 -10.21
C LYS A 55 8.16 1.61 -10.18
N VAL A 56 7.41 1.30 -9.14
CA VAL A 56 6.09 1.87 -8.89
C VAL A 56 6.23 3.22 -8.20
N LEU A 57 5.54 4.22 -8.68
CA LEU A 57 5.36 5.49 -8.00
C LEU A 57 3.87 5.73 -7.75
N VAL A 58 3.51 5.91 -6.49
CA VAL A 58 2.17 6.35 -6.08
C VAL A 58 2.31 7.67 -5.35
N SER A 59 1.67 8.70 -5.83
CA SER A 59 1.73 10.03 -5.22
C SER A 59 0.34 10.63 -5.04
N GLY A 60 0.07 11.18 -3.85
CA GLY A 60 -1.15 11.91 -3.54
C GLY A 60 -2.42 11.04 -3.45
N LEU A 61 -2.29 9.73 -3.34
CA LEU A 61 -3.42 8.80 -3.24
C LEU A 61 -4.17 8.99 -1.93
N SER A 62 -5.51 8.92 -1.99
CA SER A 62 -6.37 8.81 -0.80
C SER A 62 -7.13 7.49 -0.82
N SER A 63 -7.02 6.71 0.26
CA SER A 63 -7.75 5.46 0.49
C SER A 63 -8.62 5.59 1.73
N LEU A 64 -9.91 5.31 1.60
CA LEU A 64 -10.88 5.49 2.67
C LEU A 64 -11.66 4.19 2.93
N ASN A 65 -11.77 3.82 4.20
CA ASN A 65 -12.64 2.73 4.67
C ASN A 65 -12.40 1.38 3.98
N SER A 66 -11.15 0.99 3.77
CA SER A 66 -10.83 -0.36 3.31
C SER A 66 -11.37 -1.40 4.28
N GLN A 67 -11.81 -2.54 3.79
CA GLN A 67 -12.26 -3.66 4.62
C GLN A 67 -11.10 -4.52 5.11
N PHE A 68 -9.93 -4.37 4.52
CA PHE A 68 -8.69 -5.06 4.86
C PHE A 68 -7.51 -4.11 4.61
N PHE A 69 -6.36 -4.56 4.15
CA PHE A 69 -5.26 -3.65 3.86
C PHE A 69 -5.66 -2.53 2.89
N ASN A 70 -5.27 -1.31 3.19
CA ASN A 70 -5.54 -0.19 2.28
C ASN A 70 -4.62 -0.24 1.05
N ILE A 71 -3.31 -0.39 1.26
CA ILE A 71 -2.33 -0.61 0.19
C ILE A 71 -1.53 -1.86 0.53
N ASN A 72 -1.38 -2.76 -0.43
CA ASN A 72 -0.56 -3.96 -0.30
C ASN A 72 0.55 -4.00 -1.36
N LEU A 73 1.80 -4.23 -0.93
CA LEU A 73 2.95 -4.42 -1.79
C LEU A 73 3.53 -5.81 -1.53
N ASP A 74 3.47 -6.70 -2.50
CA ASP A 74 4.01 -8.05 -2.40
C ASP A 74 4.95 -8.37 -3.57
N GLY A 75 6.19 -8.75 -3.27
CA GLY A 75 7.21 -9.01 -4.28
C GLY A 75 7.66 -7.78 -5.07
N CYS A 76 7.40 -6.58 -4.57
CA CYS A 76 7.69 -5.34 -5.28
C CYS A 76 9.15 -4.89 -5.12
N GLN A 77 9.64 -4.16 -6.12
CA GLN A 77 10.98 -3.58 -6.11
C GLN A 77 10.95 -2.11 -6.49
N ASN A 78 11.84 -1.31 -5.86
CA ASN A 78 12.02 0.10 -6.20
C ASN A 78 10.70 0.89 -6.24
N THR A 79 9.87 0.72 -5.21
CA THR A 79 8.55 1.35 -5.11
C THR A 79 8.61 2.57 -4.21
N ARG A 80 7.97 3.65 -4.64
CA ARG A 80 7.84 4.89 -3.87
C ARG A 80 6.38 5.23 -3.67
N LEU A 81 5.98 5.40 -2.40
CA LEU A 81 4.69 5.94 -1.99
C LEU A 81 4.93 7.30 -1.35
N GLU A 82 4.28 8.35 -1.84
CA GLU A 82 4.49 9.73 -1.39
C GLU A 82 3.17 10.48 -1.24
N GLY A 83 3.01 11.17 -0.10
CA GLY A 83 1.83 11.99 0.14
C GLY A 83 0.52 11.21 0.19
N VAL A 84 0.57 9.95 0.61
CA VAL A 84 -0.59 9.07 0.69
C VAL A 84 -1.43 9.43 1.91
N LYS A 85 -2.75 9.44 1.76
CA LYS A 85 -3.70 9.65 2.84
C LYS A 85 -4.58 8.41 2.99
N ILE A 86 -4.49 7.77 4.15
CA ILE A 86 -5.26 6.57 4.45
C ILE A 86 -6.11 6.83 5.69
N SER A 87 -7.38 6.47 5.63
CA SER A 87 -8.29 6.57 6.76
C SER A 87 -9.23 5.37 6.82
N ALA A 88 -9.26 4.71 7.98
CA ALA A 88 -10.25 3.69 8.32
C ALA A 88 -10.68 3.89 9.79
N PRO A 89 -11.84 3.37 10.21
CA PRO A 89 -12.26 3.48 11.59
C PRO A 89 -11.26 2.84 12.57
N GLU A 90 -11.06 3.47 13.73
CA GLU A 90 -10.12 3.00 14.76
C GLU A 90 -10.43 1.59 15.26
N ASN A 91 -11.68 1.18 15.22
CA ASN A 91 -12.14 -0.15 15.66
C ASN A 91 -12.26 -1.17 14.51
N SER A 92 -11.73 -0.86 13.32
CA SER A 92 -11.76 -1.77 12.17
C SER A 92 -10.56 -2.73 12.21
N PRO A 93 -10.76 -4.05 12.35
CA PRO A 93 -9.64 -4.99 12.42
C PRO A 93 -8.99 -5.20 11.05
N ASN A 94 -7.68 -5.49 11.07
CA ASN A 94 -6.90 -5.83 9.87
C ASN A 94 -6.93 -4.76 8.75
N THR A 95 -7.13 -3.51 9.11
CA THR A 95 -7.16 -2.40 8.15
C THR A 95 -5.81 -1.69 8.06
N ASP A 96 -4.71 -2.48 8.00
CA ASP A 96 -3.36 -1.92 7.87
C ASP A 96 -3.35 -0.84 6.78
N GLY A 97 -2.66 0.25 7.05
CA GLY A 97 -2.54 1.33 6.08
C GLY A 97 -1.75 0.89 4.86
N ILE A 98 -0.49 0.50 5.08
CA ILE A 98 0.39 0.00 4.03
C ILE A 98 1.00 -1.32 4.50
N HIS A 99 0.62 -2.43 3.86
CA HIS A 99 1.21 -3.73 4.09
C HIS A 99 2.28 -4.01 3.04
N VAL A 100 3.46 -4.45 3.48
CA VAL A 100 4.59 -4.75 2.59
C VAL A 100 5.17 -6.10 2.95
N GLN A 101 5.33 -6.99 1.96
CA GLN A 101 6.03 -8.25 2.16
C GLN A 101 6.87 -8.62 0.94
N SER A 102 7.90 -9.45 1.13
CA SER A 102 8.77 -9.98 0.06
C SER A 102 9.32 -8.90 -0.89
N SER A 103 9.47 -7.66 -0.41
CA SER A 103 9.73 -6.49 -1.25
C SER A 103 11.04 -5.80 -0.88
N SER A 104 11.65 -5.10 -1.83
CA SER A 104 12.94 -4.43 -1.63
C SER A 104 12.99 -3.05 -2.30
N GLY A 105 13.73 -2.13 -1.66
CA GLY A 105 13.87 -0.77 -2.20
C GLY A 105 12.55 0.03 -2.12
N ILE A 106 11.86 -0.08 -0.99
CA ILE A 106 10.57 0.59 -0.78
C ILE A 106 10.80 1.90 -0.02
N THR A 107 10.24 2.97 -0.53
CA THR A 107 10.27 4.30 0.08
C THR A 107 8.85 4.78 0.35
N ILE A 108 8.54 5.14 1.60
CA ILE A 108 7.24 5.66 2.03
C ILE A 108 7.48 6.99 2.72
N THR A 109 6.97 8.08 2.16
CA THR A 109 7.26 9.42 2.69
C THR A 109 6.03 10.32 2.72
N ASN A 110 6.07 11.33 3.63
CA ASN A 110 5.11 12.44 3.69
C ASN A 110 3.64 11.98 3.71
N SER A 111 3.34 10.92 4.43
CA SER A 111 2.03 10.27 4.39
C SER A 111 1.30 10.39 5.73
N HIS A 112 -0.04 10.43 5.64
CA HIS A 112 -0.93 10.47 6.79
C HIS A 112 -1.77 9.20 6.81
N ILE A 113 -1.64 8.39 7.87
CA ILE A 113 -2.24 7.06 7.95
C ILE A 113 -2.95 6.93 9.29
N GLY A 114 -4.28 6.77 9.25
CA GLY A 114 -5.10 6.46 10.41
C GLY A 114 -5.96 5.25 10.15
N THR A 115 -5.83 4.19 10.94
CA THR A 115 -6.50 2.90 10.73
C THR A 115 -6.87 2.24 12.05
N GLY A 116 -7.53 1.11 11.99
CA GLY A 116 -7.80 0.27 13.16
C GLY A 116 -6.74 -0.80 13.43
N ASP A 117 -5.65 -0.83 12.66
CA ASP A 117 -4.52 -1.75 12.84
C ASP A 117 -3.19 -1.01 12.61
N ASP A 118 -2.16 -1.66 12.08
CA ASP A 118 -0.87 -1.03 11.85
C ASP A 118 -0.95 0.08 10.78
N CYS A 119 -0.34 1.22 11.02
CA CYS A 119 -0.20 2.24 9.96
C CYS A 119 0.65 1.70 8.80
N ILE A 120 1.76 1.05 9.14
CA ILE A 120 2.62 0.36 8.17
C ILE A 120 3.03 -0.98 8.79
N SER A 121 2.77 -2.06 8.09
CA SER A 121 3.19 -3.40 8.49
C SER A 121 4.21 -3.95 7.48
N LEU A 122 5.43 -4.25 7.97
CA LEU A 122 6.51 -4.81 7.18
C LEU A 122 6.65 -6.29 7.50
N GLY A 123 6.20 -7.12 6.60
CA GLY A 123 6.22 -8.57 6.69
C GLY A 123 7.59 -9.20 6.37
N PRO A 124 7.66 -10.53 6.32
CA PRO A 124 8.88 -11.25 6.01
C PRO A 124 9.41 -10.94 4.61
N GLY A 125 10.74 -11.02 4.44
CA GLY A 125 11.39 -10.86 3.15
C GLY A 125 11.56 -9.41 2.68
N CYS A 126 11.23 -8.42 3.52
CA CYS A 126 11.49 -7.03 3.23
C CYS A 126 12.95 -6.63 3.44
N SER A 127 13.48 -5.78 2.55
CA SER A 127 14.84 -5.22 2.64
C SER A 127 14.90 -3.82 2.01
N ASN A 128 15.91 -3.02 2.42
CA ASN A 128 16.10 -1.67 1.88
C ASN A 128 14.85 -0.80 1.98
N MET A 129 14.31 -0.69 3.19
CA MET A 129 13.11 0.08 3.51
C MET A 129 13.50 1.48 3.97
N TRP A 130 12.84 2.50 3.44
CA TRP A 130 12.95 3.88 3.89
C TRP A 130 11.57 4.44 4.23
N VAL A 131 11.37 4.83 5.48
CA VAL A 131 10.10 5.37 5.98
C VAL A 131 10.40 6.67 6.68
N GLU A 132 9.80 7.77 6.22
CA GLU A 132 10.10 9.11 6.71
C GLU A 132 8.87 10.01 6.66
N ASN A 133 8.74 10.88 7.68
CA ASN A 133 7.68 11.88 7.78
C ASN A 133 6.28 11.26 7.66
N ILE A 134 6.00 10.30 8.53
CA ILE A 134 4.71 9.61 8.61
C ILE A 134 3.92 10.13 9.82
N ASN A 135 2.74 10.65 9.57
CA ASN A 135 1.76 10.92 10.61
C ASN A 135 0.89 9.66 10.76
N CYS A 136 1.11 8.92 11.85
CA CYS A 136 0.41 7.68 12.14
C CYS A 136 -0.54 7.89 13.32
N GLY A 137 -1.83 7.66 13.09
CA GLY A 137 -2.86 7.70 14.12
C GLY A 137 -4.25 8.11 13.59
N PRO A 138 -5.33 7.47 14.12
CA PRO A 138 -5.30 6.29 15.01
C PRO A 138 -4.63 5.09 14.36
N GLY A 139 -4.15 4.12 15.17
CA GLY A 139 -3.52 2.89 14.70
C GLY A 139 -2.46 2.35 15.64
N HIS A 140 -1.91 1.18 15.32
CA HIS A 140 -0.93 0.48 16.16
C HIS A 140 0.54 0.87 15.87
N GLY A 141 0.76 1.86 15.01
CA GLY A 141 2.11 2.32 14.69
C GLY A 141 2.72 1.62 13.47
N ILE A 142 4.05 1.53 13.45
CA ILE A 142 4.81 0.88 12.38
C ILE A 142 5.37 -0.42 12.92
N ARG A 143 4.94 -1.55 12.35
CA ARG A 143 5.38 -2.88 12.75
C ARG A 143 6.36 -3.46 11.73
N TYR A 144 7.46 -4.03 12.24
CA TYR A 144 8.44 -4.77 11.45
C TYR A 144 8.52 -6.22 11.90
N GLN A 145 8.14 -7.15 11.05
CA GLN A 145 8.12 -8.57 11.33
C GLN A 145 9.26 -9.29 10.58
N ASN A 146 10.49 -9.17 11.08
CA ASN A 146 11.61 -9.94 10.56
C ASN A 146 11.98 -11.07 11.51
N ARG A 147 11.61 -12.30 11.18
CA ARG A 147 11.96 -13.50 11.98
C ARG A 147 13.43 -13.94 11.87
N LYS A 148 14.27 -13.25 11.10
CA LYS A 148 15.65 -13.66 10.81
C LYS A 148 16.74 -12.96 11.62
N LEU A 149 16.44 -12.03 12.50
CA LEU A 149 17.45 -11.26 13.22
C LEU A 149 17.47 -11.43 14.74
N ILE A 150 16.94 -12.51 15.29
CA ILE A 150 17.24 -12.89 16.66
C ILE A 150 18.15 -14.13 16.61
N LYS A 151 19.42 -13.94 16.28
CA LYS A 151 20.48 -14.69 16.90
C LYS A 151 20.88 -13.86 18.13
N SER A 152 20.31 -14.21 19.28
CA SER A 152 20.92 -13.85 20.55
C SER A 152 22.31 -14.47 20.64
N PRO A 153 23.26 -13.79 21.27
CA PRO A 153 24.63 -14.29 21.50
C PRO A 153 24.63 -15.58 22.32
#